data_57109c446de14a5344b36fcfce93fb26
#
_entry.id   57109c446de14a5344b36fcfce93fb26
#
_cell.length_a   1.000
_cell.length_b   1.000
_cell.length_c   1.000
_cell.angle_alpha   90.00
_cell.angle_beta   90.00
_cell.angle_gamma   90.00
#
_symmetry.space_group_name_H-M   'P 1'
#
loop_
_entity.id
_entity.type
_entity.pdbx_description
1 polymer ?
#
loop_
_entity_poly.entity_id
_entity_poly.type
_entity_poly.pdbx_seq_one_letter_code
_entity_poly.pdbx_strand_id
1 'polypeptide(L)'
;MTGKIIGNYYDTATIEPTVARIKGLKLPAGFQIAKWAEVANPRMLLVSPDGTVYVSQRDPGTLTMLKDTNGDGVADIQKVVAEKPKLHGTAMHADKMYIMTVKELFVADIKPDGSLGELKMLMNDLPDAGQHPNRTIAVGPDNKLYISVGSTCNACDESNVENATMLVADLEGKNRRIFSAGLRNTIGFGWHPATKKFYGMDHGIDMLGDNDQGEELNELVDGAKYGWAYVYADSKLNPHNKPPKELGLTNEDWAKQSREPLLMYTAHAAPMQMMFYTGAMFPAEYKNDAFVAFRGSWNRNPPSGYEVVRVRFDKSGKPMKFEPFLSGFLIKGGAADGDDAHFARLAGVAQLRDGSMLVSDDTNNIIYRVTYNSKTEPPIMSRENIAMLLPETAGGAATIKVKSSAFSNMSVIKDKFSAYFDDVSPQFEWSGIPAGAKSLVLMMEDPDSALKPTTHWIVANISPDMRSLPENVAKTEMMGSAMQGTNINGKPGYFGPRPPAGDKPHGYHFQVFALDTMLNLPSGYNRQALLDAMKGHVIGKGELVGMYQRRPDVREKK
;
A
#
# COMPACT_ATOMS: atom_id res chain seq x y z
N MET A 1 32.22 16.92 21.36
CA MET A 1 31.74 15.55 21.72
C MET A 1 31.47 14.85 20.41
N THR A 2 32.19 13.80 20.09
CA THR A 2 31.86 12.93 18.97
C THR A 2 30.63 12.11 19.37
N GLY A 3 29.48 12.47 18.86
CA GLY A 3 28.27 11.68 19.07
C GLY A 3 28.47 10.27 18.51
N LYS A 4 27.94 9.27 19.18
CA LYS A 4 27.99 7.87 18.74
C LYS A 4 27.05 7.72 17.54
N ILE A 5 27.58 7.36 16.37
CA ILE A 5 26.74 6.99 15.22
C ILE A 5 25.99 5.70 15.60
N ILE A 6 24.67 5.73 15.53
CA ILE A 6 23.81 4.58 15.80
C ILE A 6 23.21 4.15 14.46
N GLY A 7 23.62 3.01 13.95
CA GLY A 7 23.07 2.48 12.70
C GLY A 7 23.29 0.99 12.60
N ASN A 8 22.32 0.33 12.00
CA ASN A 8 22.41 -1.07 11.59
C ASN A 8 22.64 -1.12 10.08
N TYR A 9 23.51 -2.02 9.64
CA TYR A 9 23.55 -2.48 8.27
C TYR A 9 22.67 -3.72 8.20
N TYR A 10 21.51 -3.61 7.61
CA TYR A 10 20.60 -4.73 7.45
C TYR A 10 20.02 -4.69 6.04
N ASP A 11 20.76 -5.26 5.09
CA ASP A 11 20.31 -5.37 3.71
C ASP A 11 19.61 -6.71 3.53
N THR A 12 18.32 -6.66 3.21
CA THR A 12 17.51 -7.86 3.02
C THR A 12 17.90 -8.59 1.74
N ALA A 13 17.91 -9.93 1.79
CA ALA A 13 18.22 -10.74 0.62
C ALA A 13 17.22 -10.49 -0.53
N THR A 14 17.74 -10.43 -1.76
CA THR A 14 16.88 -10.37 -2.95
C THR A 14 16.49 -11.79 -3.38
N ILE A 15 15.20 -12.03 -3.61
CA ILE A 15 14.66 -13.31 -4.07
C ILE A 15 13.80 -13.11 -5.33
N GLU A 16 13.63 -14.18 -6.11
CA GLU A 16 12.94 -14.15 -7.40
C GLU A 16 11.46 -13.70 -7.31
N PRO A 17 10.97 -12.88 -8.24
CA PRO A 17 9.58 -12.44 -8.35
C PRO A 17 8.70 -13.53 -8.99
N THR A 18 8.53 -14.66 -8.32
CA THR A 18 7.73 -15.78 -8.86
C THR A 18 6.26 -15.38 -9.06
N VAL A 19 5.57 -16.08 -9.96
CA VAL A 19 4.12 -15.87 -10.18
C VAL A 19 3.32 -15.99 -8.88
N ALA A 20 3.70 -16.94 -8.01
CA ALA A 20 3.05 -17.11 -6.71
C ALA A 20 3.27 -15.89 -5.79
N ARG A 21 4.48 -15.33 -5.74
CA ARG A 21 4.79 -14.13 -4.96
C ARG A 21 4.04 -12.91 -5.47
N ILE A 22 3.99 -12.70 -6.80
CA ILE A 22 3.23 -11.60 -7.40
C ILE A 22 1.73 -11.74 -7.11
N LYS A 23 1.17 -12.95 -7.21
CA LYS A 23 -0.23 -13.21 -6.81
C LYS A 23 -0.50 -13.04 -5.32
N GLY A 24 0.52 -13.19 -4.48
CA GLY A 24 0.48 -12.99 -3.03
C GLY A 24 0.58 -11.53 -2.59
N LEU A 25 0.78 -10.58 -3.50
CA LEU A 25 0.80 -9.15 -3.19
C LEU A 25 -0.54 -8.70 -2.63
N LYS A 26 -0.47 -7.77 -1.68
CA LYS A 26 -1.63 -7.28 -0.93
C LYS A 26 -2.07 -5.93 -1.50
N LEU A 27 -3.32 -5.86 -1.87
CA LEU A 27 -4.02 -4.66 -2.36
C LEU A 27 -5.38 -4.55 -1.66
N PRO A 28 -5.99 -3.36 -1.57
CA PRO A 28 -7.37 -3.22 -1.13
C PRO A 28 -8.34 -4.00 -2.03
N ALA A 29 -9.53 -4.32 -1.50
CA ALA A 29 -10.55 -5.08 -2.21
C ALA A 29 -10.92 -4.45 -3.56
N GLY A 30 -11.06 -5.26 -4.59
CA GLY A 30 -11.37 -4.84 -5.97
C GLY A 30 -10.16 -4.43 -6.81
N PHE A 31 -8.99 -4.28 -6.20
CA PHE A 31 -7.77 -4.01 -6.94
C PHE A 31 -7.08 -5.31 -7.39
N GLN A 32 -6.44 -5.24 -8.54
CA GLN A 32 -5.67 -6.34 -9.13
C GLN A 32 -4.32 -5.81 -9.60
N ILE A 33 -3.32 -6.70 -9.66
CA ILE A 33 -1.98 -6.39 -10.14
C ILE A 33 -1.54 -7.44 -11.17
N ALA A 34 -0.93 -6.98 -12.25
CA ALA A 34 -0.32 -7.84 -13.27
C ALA A 34 1.00 -7.22 -13.75
N LYS A 35 1.88 -8.01 -14.36
CA LYS A 35 3.02 -7.53 -15.10
C LYS A 35 2.51 -6.81 -16.35
N TRP A 36 2.99 -5.58 -16.59
CA TRP A 36 2.64 -4.76 -17.73
C TRP A 36 3.76 -4.69 -18.77
N ALA A 37 5.01 -4.60 -18.32
CA ALA A 37 6.17 -4.57 -19.20
C ALA A 37 7.41 -5.14 -18.50
N GLU A 38 8.42 -5.47 -19.30
CA GLU A 38 9.77 -5.81 -18.84
C GLU A 38 10.76 -4.83 -19.43
N VAL A 39 11.44 -4.06 -18.59
CA VAL A 39 12.35 -2.99 -18.99
C VAL A 39 13.54 -3.01 -18.04
N ALA A 40 14.76 -3.02 -18.55
CA ALA A 40 15.97 -3.06 -17.73
C ALA A 40 16.06 -1.84 -16.79
N ASN A 41 16.18 -2.07 -15.49
CA ASN A 41 16.34 -1.04 -14.45
C ASN A 41 15.35 0.15 -14.57
N PRO A 42 14.02 -0.09 -14.59
CA PRO A 42 13.01 0.97 -14.77
C PRO A 42 12.92 1.83 -13.52
N ARG A 43 13.05 3.14 -13.68
CA ARG A 43 13.03 4.09 -12.54
C ARG A 43 11.77 4.96 -12.58
N MET A 44 11.90 6.21 -13.04
CA MET A 44 10.78 7.16 -13.07
C MET A 44 9.87 6.87 -14.25
N LEU A 45 8.58 7.01 -14.03
CA LEU A 45 7.53 6.81 -15.03
C LEU A 45 6.86 8.14 -15.37
N LEU A 46 6.66 8.40 -16.66
CA LEU A 46 5.92 9.56 -17.15
C LEU A 46 4.93 9.08 -18.22
N VAL A 47 3.67 9.51 -18.13
CA VAL A 47 2.62 9.13 -19.06
C VAL A 47 2.16 10.37 -19.82
N SER A 48 2.20 10.31 -21.15
CA SER A 48 1.72 11.38 -22.01
C SER A 48 0.19 11.36 -22.18
N PRO A 49 -0.41 12.46 -22.64
CA PRO A 49 -1.86 12.53 -22.84
C PRO A 49 -2.43 11.50 -23.84
N ASP A 50 -1.62 10.99 -24.77
CA ASP A 50 -2.02 9.93 -25.70
C ASP A 50 -1.92 8.52 -25.09
N GLY A 51 -1.35 8.39 -23.89
CA GLY A 51 -1.16 7.13 -23.17
C GLY A 51 0.22 6.49 -23.39
N THR A 52 1.12 7.12 -24.13
CA THR A 52 2.52 6.68 -24.25
C THR A 52 3.20 6.79 -22.89
N VAL A 53 3.90 5.73 -22.48
CA VAL A 53 4.66 5.69 -21.24
C VAL A 53 6.14 5.86 -21.52
N TYR A 54 6.80 6.76 -20.80
CA TYR A 54 8.24 6.97 -20.86
C TYR A 54 8.86 6.52 -19.54
N VAL A 55 9.90 5.70 -19.64
CA VAL A 55 10.58 5.08 -18.51
C VAL A 55 12.04 5.51 -18.51
N SER A 56 12.45 6.21 -17.46
CA SER A 56 13.88 6.51 -17.29
C SER A 56 14.62 5.29 -16.74
N GLN A 57 15.82 5.04 -17.26
CA GLN A 57 16.69 3.94 -16.90
C GLN A 57 18.08 4.51 -16.58
N ARG A 58 18.31 4.80 -15.30
CA ARG A 58 19.49 5.56 -14.86
C ARG A 58 20.83 4.91 -15.20
N ASP A 59 20.93 3.61 -14.98
CA ASP A 59 22.22 2.90 -15.14
C ASP A 59 22.52 2.59 -16.61
N PRO A 60 21.55 2.17 -17.44
CA PRO A 60 21.71 2.18 -18.88
C PRO A 60 21.87 3.60 -19.47
N GLY A 61 21.33 4.63 -18.82
CA GLY A 61 21.36 6.00 -19.32
C GLY A 61 20.36 6.23 -20.44
N THR A 62 19.23 5.53 -20.45
CA THR A 62 18.23 5.57 -21.53
C THR A 62 16.89 6.09 -21.06
N LEU A 63 16.13 6.66 -21.99
CA LEU A 63 14.69 6.89 -21.90
C LEU A 63 13.99 5.96 -22.87
N THR A 64 13.20 5.05 -22.36
CA THR A 64 12.45 4.07 -23.18
C THR A 64 10.98 4.44 -23.25
N MET A 65 10.43 4.47 -24.45
CA MET A 65 9.02 4.62 -24.75
C MET A 65 8.34 3.26 -24.79
N LEU A 66 7.18 3.14 -24.16
CA LEU A 66 6.33 1.95 -24.12
C LEU A 66 4.91 2.31 -24.55
N LYS A 67 4.24 1.42 -25.30
CA LYS A 67 2.82 1.53 -25.64
C LYS A 67 2.15 0.17 -25.53
N ASP A 68 0.90 0.17 -25.13
CA ASP A 68 -0.07 -0.93 -25.29
C ASP A 68 -0.99 -0.53 -26.43
N THR A 69 -0.77 -1.05 -27.65
CA THR A 69 -1.48 -0.64 -28.84
C THR A 69 -2.68 -1.51 -29.16
N ASN A 70 -2.72 -2.72 -28.61
CA ASN A 70 -3.79 -3.69 -28.82
C ASN A 70 -4.84 -3.70 -27.66
N GLY A 71 -4.54 -3.01 -26.56
CA GLY A 71 -5.44 -2.85 -25.41
C GLY A 71 -5.57 -4.09 -24.52
N ASP A 72 -4.62 -5.03 -24.59
CA ASP A 72 -4.65 -6.27 -23.79
C ASP A 72 -4.12 -6.08 -22.36
N GLY A 73 -3.60 -4.90 -22.07
CA GLY A 73 -3.07 -4.55 -20.75
C GLY A 73 -1.61 -4.89 -20.54
N VAL A 74 -0.87 -5.16 -21.64
CA VAL A 74 0.58 -5.37 -21.66
C VAL A 74 1.18 -4.48 -22.73
N ALA A 75 2.37 -3.90 -22.47
CA ALA A 75 3.05 -3.10 -23.48
C ALA A 75 3.58 -3.98 -24.62
N ASP A 76 3.21 -3.67 -25.84
CA ASP A 76 3.63 -4.38 -27.07
C ASP A 76 4.67 -3.60 -27.89
N ILE A 77 4.85 -2.30 -27.63
CA ILE A 77 5.92 -1.49 -28.21
C ILE A 77 6.88 -1.07 -27.11
N GLN A 78 8.18 -1.30 -27.36
CA GLN A 78 9.27 -0.83 -26.55
C GLN A 78 10.39 -0.26 -27.43
N LYS A 79 10.75 1.02 -27.23
CA LYS A 79 11.75 1.72 -28.04
C LYS A 79 12.53 2.72 -27.20
N VAL A 80 13.86 2.68 -27.28
CA VAL A 80 14.72 3.73 -26.72
C VAL A 80 14.54 4.99 -27.56
N VAL A 81 14.22 6.12 -26.91
CA VAL A 81 13.95 7.42 -27.56
C VAL A 81 14.95 8.50 -27.18
N ALA A 82 15.75 8.31 -26.13
CA ALA A 82 16.90 9.16 -25.80
C ALA A 82 17.96 8.38 -25.02
N GLU A 83 19.21 8.83 -25.13
CA GLU A 83 20.36 8.27 -24.40
C GLU A 83 21.20 9.42 -23.83
N LYS A 84 21.38 9.42 -22.50
CA LYS A 84 22.25 10.34 -21.75
C LYS A 84 22.75 9.65 -20.48
N PRO A 85 24.04 9.68 -20.19
CA PRO A 85 24.57 9.07 -18.97
C PRO A 85 23.85 9.56 -17.70
N LYS A 86 23.43 8.61 -16.85
CA LYS A 86 22.72 8.90 -15.59
C LYS A 86 21.40 9.69 -15.75
N LEU A 87 20.71 9.51 -16.87
CA LEU A 87 19.38 10.03 -17.11
C LEU A 87 18.43 9.54 -16.03
N HIS A 88 17.72 10.46 -15.35
CA HIS A 88 16.81 10.09 -14.27
C HIS A 88 15.48 10.83 -14.33
N GLY A 89 15.46 12.17 -14.20
CA GLY A 89 14.23 12.95 -14.18
C GLY A 89 13.68 13.22 -15.58
N THR A 90 12.37 13.13 -15.71
CA THR A 90 11.67 13.49 -16.95
C THR A 90 10.40 14.27 -16.63
N ALA A 91 10.09 15.26 -17.45
CA ALA A 91 8.84 16.02 -17.38
C ALA A 91 8.34 16.34 -18.78
N MET A 92 7.06 16.65 -18.90
CA MET A 92 6.42 16.99 -20.16
C MET A 92 5.63 18.30 -20.01
N HIS A 93 5.71 19.14 -21.03
CA HIS A 93 4.86 20.32 -21.16
C HIS A 93 4.49 20.51 -22.63
N ALA A 94 3.20 20.54 -22.92
CA ALA A 94 2.68 20.54 -24.29
C ALA A 94 3.31 19.38 -25.10
N ASP A 95 3.98 19.71 -26.20
CA ASP A 95 4.69 18.79 -27.09
C ASP A 95 6.18 18.65 -26.79
N LYS A 96 6.64 19.09 -25.61
CA LYS A 96 8.05 19.07 -25.20
C LYS A 96 8.30 18.03 -24.11
N MET A 97 9.39 17.29 -24.28
CA MET A 97 9.97 16.42 -23.27
C MET A 97 11.22 17.08 -22.66
N TYR A 98 11.23 17.22 -21.34
CA TYR A 98 12.39 17.66 -20.57
C TYR A 98 13.08 16.44 -19.97
N ILE A 99 14.41 16.38 -20.07
CA ILE A 99 15.23 15.24 -19.63
C ILE A 99 16.37 15.74 -18.77
N MET A 100 16.49 15.16 -17.57
CA MET A 100 17.53 15.50 -16.60
C MET A 100 18.55 14.38 -16.47
N THR A 101 19.84 14.76 -16.50
CA THR A 101 20.95 13.97 -15.97
C THR A 101 21.37 14.53 -14.60
N VAL A 102 22.58 14.26 -14.14
CA VAL A 102 23.09 14.81 -12.88
C VAL A 102 23.29 16.33 -12.99
N LYS A 103 23.89 16.82 -14.09
CA LYS A 103 24.27 18.23 -14.28
C LYS A 103 23.49 18.94 -15.38
N GLU A 104 22.84 18.20 -16.25
CA GLU A 104 22.35 18.71 -17.53
C GLU A 104 20.83 18.61 -17.63
N LEU A 105 20.22 19.64 -18.21
CA LEU A 105 18.83 19.64 -18.64
C LEU A 105 18.76 19.73 -20.15
N PHE A 106 18.01 18.84 -20.77
CA PHE A 106 17.71 18.83 -22.19
C PHE A 106 16.21 19.00 -22.44
N VAL A 107 15.87 19.52 -23.62
CA VAL A 107 14.49 19.53 -24.15
C VAL A 107 14.48 18.97 -25.54
N ALA A 108 13.41 18.27 -25.90
CA ALA A 108 13.15 17.77 -27.25
C ALA A 108 11.66 17.86 -27.59
N ASP A 109 11.35 17.96 -28.88
CA ASP A 109 9.98 17.83 -29.38
C ASP A 109 9.53 16.36 -29.30
N ILE A 110 8.30 16.15 -28.88
CA ILE A 110 7.65 14.83 -28.92
C ILE A 110 6.98 14.72 -30.29
N LYS A 111 7.37 13.71 -31.06
CA LYS A 111 6.79 13.43 -32.38
C LYS A 111 5.44 12.70 -32.25
N PRO A 112 4.60 12.70 -33.28
CA PRO A 112 3.29 12.01 -33.24
C PRO A 112 3.35 10.51 -32.93
N ASP A 113 4.47 9.84 -33.25
CA ASP A 113 4.69 8.43 -32.92
C ASP A 113 5.15 8.21 -31.47
N GLY A 114 5.40 9.30 -30.72
CA GLY A 114 5.94 9.30 -29.35
C GLY A 114 7.47 9.29 -29.29
N SER A 115 8.18 9.18 -30.42
CA SER A 115 9.63 9.36 -30.43
C SER A 115 10.02 10.82 -30.20
N LEU A 116 11.28 11.06 -29.84
CA LEU A 116 11.78 12.40 -29.58
C LEU A 116 12.52 12.98 -30.80
N GLY A 117 12.48 14.28 -30.91
CA GLY A 117 13.33 15.06 -31.78
C GLY A 117 14.75 15.16 -31.27
N GLU A 118 15.53 16.11 -31.82
CA GLU A 118 16.87 16.40 -31.35
C GLU A 118 16.87 16.95 -29.93
N LEU A 119 17.77 16.43 -29.08
CA LEU A 119 17.94 16.90 -27.71
C LEU A 119 18.73 18.21 -27.70
N LYS A 120 18.06 19.30 -27.32
CA LYS A 120 18.69 20.62 -27.12
C LYS A 120 19.02 20.81 -25.64
N MET A 121 20.28 21.15 -25.35
CA MET A 121 20.72 21.45 -24.00
C MET A 121 20.20 22.82 -23.56
N LEU A 122 19.54 22.87 -22.40
CA LEU A 122 19.07 24.11 -21.77
C LEU A 122 20.00 24.57 -20.64
N MET A 123 20.62 23.60 -19.92
CA MET A 123 21.45 23.89 -18.73
C MET A 123 22.47 22.76 -18.57
N ASN A 124 23.70 23.07 -18.10
CA ASN A 124 24.77 22.09 -17.91
C ASN A 124 25.62 22.36 -16.66
N ASP A 125 25.13 23.22 -15.78
CA ASP A 125 25.87 23.78 -14.65
C ASP A 125 25.21 23.50 -13.30
N LEU A 126 24.32 22.48 -13.22
CA LEU A 126 23.82 22.01 -11.93
C LEU A 126 24.96 21.49 -11.06
N PRO A 127 24.87 21.61 -9.72
CA PRO A 127 25.93 21.15 -8.85
C PRO A 127 26.21 19.64 -9.02
N ASP A 128 27.41 19.27 -8.65
CA ASP A 128 27.86 17.89 -8.73
C ASP A 128 26.99 16.93 -7.90
N ALA A 129 27.13 15.69 -8.25
CA ALA A 129 26.44 14.62 -7.55
C ALA A 129 26.98 14.40 -6.13
N GLY A 130 27.21 13.61 -5.50
CA GLY A 130 27.60 13.18 -4.18
C GLY A 130 26.77 11.94 -3.87
N GLN A 131 26.28 11.86 -2.67
CA GLN A 131 25.49 10.72 -2.23
C GLN A 131 24.13 10.64 -2.94
N HIS A 132 23.53 11.79 -3.31
CA HIS A 132 22.19 11.87 -3.91
C HIS A 132 22.22 12.51 -5.32
N PRO A 133 22.73 11.80 -6.33
CA PRO A 133 22.91 12.34 -7.67
C PRO A 133 21.65 12.42 -8.52
N ASN A 134 20.56 11.77 -8.11
CA ASN A 134 19.35 11.68 -8.91
C ASN A 134 18.59 13.02 -8.89
N ARG A 135 18.46 13.65 -10.06
CA ARG A 135 17.65 14.86 -10.25
C ARG A 135 16.27 14.44 -10.71
N THR A 136 15.24 14.97 -10.07
CA THR A 136 13.85 14.85 -10.52
C THR A 136 13.37 16.22 -10.99
N ILE A 137 12.55 16.25 -12.02
CA ILE A 137 12.01 17.45 -12.62
C ILE A 137 10.50 17.32 -12.82
N ALA A 138 9.76 18.41 -12.64
CA ALA A 138 8.35 18.52 -13.03
C ALA A 138 8.05 19.93 -13.51
N VAL A 139 6.99 20.07 -14.32
CA VAL A 139 6.45 21.37 -14.70
C VAL A 139 5.31 21.73 -13.77
N GLY A 140 5.42 22.88 -13.11
CA GLY A 140 4.39 23.39 -12.20
C GLY A 140 3.17 23.96 -12.93
N PRO A 141 2.06 24.19 -12.20
CA PRO A 141 0.86 24.82 -12.75
C PRO A 141 1.06 26.26 -13.17
N ASP A 142 2.19 26.85 -12.82
CA ASP A 142 2.65 28.20 -13.21
C ASP A 142 3.57 28.19 -14.44
N ASN A 143 3.66 27.05 -15.14
CA ASN A 143 4.52 26.83 -16.32
C ASN A 143 6.01 27.08 -16.03
N LYS A 144 6.49 26.66 -14.86
CA LYS A 144 7.91 26.68 -14.50
C LYS A 144 8.43 25.26 -14.26
N LEU A 145 9.74 25.09 -14.45
CA LEU A 145 10.46 23.88 -14.15
C LEU A 145 10.84 23.87 -12.66
N TYR A 146 10.51 22.82 -11.96
CA TYR A 146 10.91 22.54 -10.59
C TYR A 146 11.86 21.35 -10.58
N ILE A 147 13.05 21.54 -10.00
CA ILE A 147 14.14 20.57 -10.05
C ILE A 147 14.60 20.28 -8.63
N SER A 148 14.53 19.02 -8.23
CA SER A 148 15.10 18.61 -6.94
C SER A 148 16.60 18.34 -7.08
N VAL A 149 17.36 18.89 -6.16
CA VAL A 149 18.81 18.70 -6.07
C VAL A 149 19.14 18.14 -4.69
N GLY A 150 19.48 16.85 -4.64
CA GLY A 150 19.81 16.19 -3.38
C GLY A 150 21.14 16.64 -2.80
N SER A 151 21.37 16.33 -1.53
CA SER A 151 22.61 16.61 -0.82
C SER A 151 23.78 15.78 -1.32
N THR A 152 25.00 16.28 -1.13
CA THR A 152 26.23 15.55 -1.49
C THR A 152 26.61 14.50 -0.45
N CYS A 153 26.05 14.57 0.75
CA CYS A 153 26.38 13.74 1.90
C CYS A 153 25.13 13.36 2.72
N ASN A 154 25.31 12.56 3.73
CA ASN A 154 24.26 12.20 4.67
C ASN A 154 23.75 13.40 5.48
N ALA A 155 24.64 14.14 6.13
CA ALA A 155 24.39 15.42 6.80
C ALA A 155 25.70 16.18 6.93
N CYS A 156 25.88 17.24 6.17
CA CYS A 156 27.08 18.08 6.17
C CYS A 156 26.76 19.51 5.70
N ASP A 157 27.75 20.38 5.80
CA ASP A 157 27.71 21.68 5.18
C ASP A 157 28.00 21.53 3.68
N GLU A 158 27.05 21.95 2.85
CA GLU A 158 27.19 21.89 1.41
C GLU A 158 28.08 23.01 0.90
N SER A 159 29.02 22.66 0.00
CA SER A 159 29.89 23.64 -0.65
C SER A 159 29.18 24.44 -1.74
N ASN A 160 28.10 23.93 -2.30
CA ASN A 160 27.25 24.61 -3.27
C ASN A 160 25.86 24.81 -2.67
N VAL A 161 25.40 26.05 -2.67
CA VAL A 161 24.12 26.46 -2.05
C VAL A 161 22.88 25.86 -2.72
N GLU A 162 23.00 25.34 -3.96
CA GLU A 162 21.91 24.65 -4.66
C GLU A 162 21.76 23.19 -4.26
N ASN A 163 22.71 22.59 -3.54
CA ASN A 163 22.53 21.25 -2.98
C ASN A 163 21.52 21.24 -1.85
N ALA A 164 20.83 20.13 -1.66
CA ALA A 164 19.77 19.96 -0.68
C ALA A 164 18.63 20.98 -0.83
N THR A 165 18.20 21.23 -2.08
CA THR A 165 17.20 22.26 -2.42
C THR A 165 16.19 21.77 -3.47
N MET A 166 15.09 22.50 -3.55
CA MET A 166 14.23 22.56 -4.72
C MET A 166 14.56 23.84 -5.49
N LEU A 167 14.94 23.70 -6.75
CA LEU A 167 15.16 24.83 -7.66
C LEU A 167 13.91 25.10 -8.49
N VAL A 168 13.77 26.33 -8.97
CA VAL A 168 12.77 26.75 -9.96
C VAL A 168 13.44 27.51 -11.09
N ALA A 169 13.03 27.27 -12.34
CA ALA A 169 13.48 27.96 -13.55
C ALA A 169 12.32 28.17 -14.53
N ASP A 170 12.50 29.00 -15.54
CA ASP A 170 11.55 29.07 -16.67
C ASP A 170 11.68 27.81 -17.57
N LEU A 171 10.76 27.67 -18.53
CA LEU A 171 10.74 26.53 -19.46
C LEU A 171 11.97 26.49 -20.41
N GLU A 172 12.67 27.59 -20.56
CA GLU A 172 13.93 27.70 -21.32
C GLU A 172 15.16 27.36 -20.45
N GLY A 173 14.94 26.97 -19.18
CA GLY A 173 16.02 26.68 -18.23
C GLY A 173 16.76 27.91 -17.68
N LYS A 174 16.22 29.11 -17.93
CA LYS A 174 16.78 30.39 -17.47
C LYS A 174 16.15 30.82 -16.14
N ASN A 175 16.68 31.92 -15.58
CA ASN A 175 16.16 32.51 -14.33
C ASN A 175 16.10 31.50 -13.18
N ARG A 176 17.04 30.53 -13.16
CA ARG A 176 17.14 29.51 -12.12
C ARG A 176 17.43 30.16 -10.76
N ARG A 177 16.69 29.74 -9.75
CA ARG A 177 16.89 30.13 -8.36
C ARG A 177 16.48 29.03 -7.40
N ILE A 178 16.92 29.13 -6.17
CA ILE A 178 16.44 28.26 -5.09
C ILE A 178 14.98 28.65 -4.80
N PHE A 179 14.09 27.64 -4.86
CA PHE A 179 12.69 27.76 -4.45
C PHE A 179 12.57 27.47 -2.96
N SER A 180 13.17 26.38 -2.46
CA SER A 180 13.23 26.04 -1.04
C SER A 180 14.51 25.26 -0.72
N ALA A 181 14.97 25.30 0.53
CA ALA A 181 16.24 24.74 0.96
C ALA A 181 16.13 23.86 2.20
N GLY A 182 17.17 23.10 2.51
CA GLY A 182 17.20 22.20 3.66
C GLY A 182 16.39 20.91 3.44
N LEU A 183 16.31 20.47 2.18
CA LEU A 183 15.68 19.23 1.72
C LEU A 183 16.77 18.24 1.33
N ARG A 184 16.95 17.17 2.13
CA ARG A 184 18.07 16.25 1.95
C ARG A 184 18.06 15.55 0.58
N ASN A 185 16.93 14.96 0.21
CA ASN A 185 16.79 14.23 -1.06
C ASN A 185 15.30 14.03 -1.41
N THR A 186 14.68 15.06 -1.94
CA THR A 186 13.26 15.03 -2.33
C THR A 186 13.13 14.47 -3.76
N ILE A 187 12.90 13.17 -3.93
CA ILE A 187 12.74 12.53 -5.25
C ILE A 187 11.29 12.63 -5.74
N GLY A 188 10.33 12.30 -4.88
CA GLY A 188 8.91 12.33 -5.22
C GLY A 188 8.26 13.64 -4.81
N PHE A 189 7.69 14.36 -5.76
CA PHE A 189 6.97 15.61 -5.50
C PHE A 189 5.90 15.89 -6.57
N GLY A 190 4.94 16.75 -6.23
CA GLY A 190 3.88 17.15 -7.15
C GLY A 190 2.86 18.10 -6.52
N TRP A 191 1.90 18.54 -7.33
CA TRP A 191 0.87 19.49 -6.91
C TRP A 191 -0.46 18.78 -6.67
N HIS A 192 -1.07 19.07 -5.53
CA HIS A 192 -2.41 18.57 -5.24
C HIS A 192 -3.40 19.07 -6.31
N PRO A 193 -4.15 18.18 -6.97
CA PRO A 193 -4.89 18.53 -8.20
C PRO A 193 -5.93 19.65 -8.01
N ALA A 194 -6.60 19.70 -6.85
CA ALA A 194 -7.65 20.67 -6.58
C ALA A 194 -7.09 22.00 -6.01
N THR A 195 -6.16 21.93 -5.06
CA THR A 195 -5.69 23.14 -4.32
C THR A 195 -4.43 23.76 -4.91
N LYS A 196 -3.73 23.04 -5.79
CA LYS A 196 -2.43 23.44 -6.36
C LYS A 196 -1.30 23.63 -5.34
N LYS A 197 -1.51 23.22 -4.09
CA LYS A 197 -0.43 23.16 -3.10
C LYS A 197 0.63 22.16 -3.54
N PHE A 198 1.89 22.49 -3.31
CA PHE A 198 3.05 21.73 -3.73
C PHE A 198 3.55 20.86 -2.59
N TYR A 199 3.71 19.56 -2.81
CA TYR A 199 4.13 18.58 -1.81
C TYR A 199 5.32 17.78 -2.30
N GLY A 200 6.20 17.38 -1.36
CA GLY A 200 7.34 16.50 -1.64
C GLY A 200 7.62 15.57 -0.47
N MET A 201 8.09 14.36 -0.81
CA MET A 201 8.60 13.39 0.15
C MET A 201 10.12 13.51 0.23
N ASP A 202 10.64 13.81 1.42
CA ASP A 202 12.08 13.94 1.66
C ASP A 202 12.63 12.75 2.44
N HIS A 203 13.82 12.28 2.05
CA HIS A 203 14.50 11.19 2.72
C HIS A 203 15.15 11.63 4.03
N GLY A 204 14.92 10.88 5.10
CA GLY A 204 15.54 11.09 6.39
C GLY A 204 17.05 10.91 6.41
N ILE A 205 17.71 11.49 7.43
CA ILE A 205 19.15 11.32 7.70
C ILE A 205 19.39 9.86 8.12
N ASP A 206 20.40 9.22 7.53
CA ASP A 206 20.80 7.88 7.92
C ASP A 206 21.58 7.86 9.25
N MET A 207 21.62 6.73 9.93
CA MET A 207 22.44 6.47 11.12
C MET A 207 22.06 7.28 12.38
N LEU A 208 20.75 7.60 12.50
CA LEU A 208 20.17 8.14 13.72
C LEU A 208 19.44 7.06 14.55
N GLY A 209 19.57 5.78 14.17
CA GLY A 209 18.89 4.62 14.75
C GLY A 209 17.78 4.08 13.82
N ASP A 210 17.21 2.91 14.17
CA ASP A 210 16.21 2.25 13.33
C ASP A 210 14.90 3.05 13.18
N ASN A 211 14.57 3.89 14.15
CA ASN A 211 13.29 4.60 14.18
C ASN A 211 13.41 6.12 13.94
N ASP A 212 14.60 6.64 13.70
CA ASP A 212 14.87 8.03 13.33
C ASP A 212 15.81 8.09 12.11
N GLN A 213 15.64 8.98 11.22
CA GLN A 213 14.57 9.95 11.02
C GLN A 213 13.46 9.33 10.17
N GLY A 214 12.18 9.62 10.50
CA GLY A 214 11.06 9.28 9.63
C GLY A 214 11.15 10.00 8.28
N GLU A 215 10.61 9.39 7.22
CA GLU A 215 10.52 10.02 5.89
C GLU A 215 9.47 11.13 5.92
N GLU A 216 9.80 12.32 5.45
CA GLU A 216 9.02 13.53 5.65
C GLU A 216 8.14 13.88 4.44
N LEU A 217 6.84 14.09 4.67
CA LEU A 217 5.96 14.76 3.72
C LEU A 217 5.90 16.26 4.03
N ASN A 218 6.45 17.06 3.16
CA ASN A 218 6.53 18.51 3.27
C ASN A 218 5.60 19.23 2.29
N GLU A 219 4.94 20.32 2.71
CA GLU A 219 4.39 21.32 1.79
C GLU A 219 5.53 22.24 1.36
N LEU A 220 5.93 22.15 0.09
CA LEU A 220 7.04 22.92 -0.47
C LEU A 220 6.60 24.36 -0.76
N VAL A 221 7.22 25.34 -0.11
CA VAL A 221 6.85 26.75 -0.16
C VAL A 221 8.05 27.59 -0.58
N ASP A 222 7.81 28.58 -1.43
CA ASP A 222 8.84 29.50 -1.92
C ASP A 222 9.53 30.23 -0.76
N GLY A 223 10.86 30.20 -0.72
CA GLY A 223 11.68 30.80 0.32
C GLY A 223 11.76 30.01 1.64
N ALA A 224 11.04 28.87 1.75
CA ALA A 224 11.03 28.09 2.98
C ALA A 224 12.32 27.26 3.18
N LYS A 225 12.62 26.98 4.46
CA LYS A 225 13.70 26.09 4.90
C LYS A 225 13.12 24.89 5.65
N TYR A 226 13.71 23.69 5.48
CA TYR A 226 13.21 22.42 6.02
C TYR A 226 14.19 21.71 6.98
N GLY A 227 15.19 22.43 7.45
CA GLY A 227 16.03 22.02 8.60
C GLY A 227 17.31 21.27 8.27
N TRP A 228 17.34 20.42 7.24
CA TRP A 228 18.57 19.68 6.89
C TRP A 228 19.72 20.69 6.67
N ALA A 229 20.92 20.44 7.18
CA ALA A 229 21.49 19.26 7.81
C ALA A 229 21.47 19.28 9.36
N TYR A 230 20.89 20.30 9.99
CA TYR A 230 21.08 20.58 11.43
C TYR A 230 19.84 20.26 12.26
N VAL A 231 18.69 20.24 11.63
CA VAL A 231 17.38 19.97 12.22
C VAL A 231 16.62 18.98 11.33
N TYR A 232 15.79 18.15 11.93
CA TYR A 232 14.97 17.16 11.24
C TYR A 232 13.64 16.89 11.98
N ALA A 233 12.70 16.24 11.32
CA ALA A 233 11.40 15.87 11.88
C ALA A 233 10.67 17.08 12.53
N ASP A 234 10.08 16.85 13.69
CA ASP A 234 9.38 17.84 14.52
C ASP A 234 10.38 18.73 15.30
N SER A 235 11.24 19.45 14.59
CA SER A 235 12.26 20.35 15.14
C SER A 235 13.34 19.66 16.00
N LYS A 236 13.60 18.35 15.78
CA LYS A 236 14.69 17.62 16.44
C LYS A 236 16.04 18.15 15.99
N LEU A 237 16.94 18.37 16.93
CA LEU A 237 18.29 18.84 16.65
C LEU A 237 19.19 17.67 16.23
N ASN A 238 19.91 17.80 15.11
CA ASN A 238 20.87 16.79 14.70
C ASN A 238 22.04 16.72 15.72
N PRO A 239 22.27 15.56 16.37
CA PRO A 239 23.32 15.45 17.37
C PRO A 239 24.74 15.42 16.77
N HIS A 240 24.85 15.22 15.44
CA HIS A 240 26.13 14.99 14.76
C HIS A 240 26.59 16.18 13.92
N ASN A 241 25.70 17.17 13.67
CA ASN A 241 26.03 18.32 12.84
C ASN A 241 25.54 19.64 13.44
N LYS A 242 26.28 20.72 13.20
CA LYS A 242 25.97 22.06 13.67
C LYS A 242 26.19 23.08 12.55
N PRO A 243 25.43 24.18 12.51
CA PRO A 243 25.66 25.24 11.56
C PRO A 243 27.10 25.76 11.61
N PRO A 244 27.67 26.20 10.47
CA PRO A 244 28.99 26.83 10.43
C PRO A 244 29.09 28.00 11.43
N LYS A 245 30.23 28.09 12.13
CA LYS A 245 30.45 29.12 13.17
C LYS A 245 30.34 30.52 12.65
N GLU A 246 30.67 30.71 11.39
CA GLU A 246 30.62 32.01 10.69
C GLU A 246 29.20 32.56 10.57
N LEU A 247 28.19 31.70 10.63
CA LEU A 247 26.78 32.10 10.61
C LEU A 247 26.30 32.60 11.98
N GLY A 248 27.03 32.30 13.07
CA GLY A 248 26.65 32.71 14.43
C GLY A 248 25.32 32.08 14.92
N LEU A 249 24.89 30.99 14.30
CA LEU A 249 23.61 30.30 14.60
C LEU A 249 23.86 29.00 15.37
N THR A 250 22.93 28.66 16.25
CA THR A 250 22.82 27.33 16.89
C THR A 250 21.85 26.46 16.14
N ASN A 251 21.79 25.14 16.46
CA ASN A 251 20.75 24.24 15.91
C ASN A 251 19.35 24.72 16.32
N GLU A 252 19.19 25.26 17.53
CA GLU A 252 17.94 25.83 18.03
C GLU A 252 17.49 27.08 17.23
N ASP A 253 18.44 27.92 16.82
CA ASP A 253 18.13 29.05 15.95
C ASP A 253 17.80 28.62 14.55
N TRP A 254 18.40 27.52 14.07
CA TRP A 254 18.06 26.91 12.80
C TRP A 254 16.65 26.30 12.83
N ALA A 255 16.28 25.62 13.92
CA ALA A 255 14.94 25.05 14.12
C ALA A 255 13.84 26.13 14.04
N LYS A 256 14.04 27.30 14.66
CA LYS A 256 13.08 28.41 14.60
C LYS A 256 12.81 28.94 13.19
N GLN A 257 13.74 28.71 12.24
CA GLN A 257 13.63 29.14 10.84
C GLN A 257 13.13 28.03 9.92
N SER A 258 13.06 26.80 10.44
CA SER A 258 12.70 25.59 9.68
C SER A 258 11.21 25.30 9.77
N ARG A 259 10.63 24.82 8.68
CA ARG A 259 9.25 24.29 8.67
C ARG A 259 9.28 22.83 9.08
N GLU A 260 8.33 22.46 9.92
CA GLU A 260 8.12 21.06 10.29
C GLU A 260 7.40 20.31 9.18
N PRO A 261 7.64 18.98 9.03
CA PRO A 261 6.89 18.16 8.10
C PRO A 261 5.42 18.06 8.50
N LEU A 262 4.55 17.89 7.51
CA LEU A 262 3.12 17.73 7.76
C LEU A 262 2.76 16.32 8.23
N LEU A 263 3.48 15.31 7.75
CA LEU A 263 3.37 13.91 8.15
C LEU A 263 4.76 13.26 8.07
N MET A 264 4.96 12.26 8.90
CA MET A 264 6.15 11.40 8.84
C MET A 264 5.75 9.95 8.58
N TYR A 265 6.48 9.29 7.69
CA TYR A 265 6.39 7.86 7.46
C TYR A 265 7.50 7.12 8.21
N THR A 266 7.45 5.78 8.20
CA THR A 266 8.44 4.94 8.86
C THR A 266 9.86 5.26 8.36
N ALA A 267 10.81 5.37 9.28
CA ALA A 267 12.21 5.69 9.00
C ALA A 267 12.84 4.71 7.99
N HIS A 268 13.72 5.24 7.15
CA HIS A 268 14.54 4.49 6.17
C HIS A 268 13.74 3.75 5.08
N ALA A 269 12.45 4.05 4.94
CA ALA A 269 11.60 3.42 3.91
C ALA A 269 11.97 3.83 2.47
N ALA A 270 12.73 4.91 2.30
CA ALA A 270 13.25 5.46 1.05
C ALA A 270 12.18 5.81 0.02
N PRO A 271 11.46 6.94 0.20
CA PRO A 271 10.42 7.39 -0.73
C PRO A 271 11.01 7.76 -2.09
N MET A 272 10.40 7.25 -3.15
CA MET A 272 10.77 7.49 -4.54
C MET A 272 9.70 8.35 -5.22
N GLN A 273 9.27 8.02 -6.43
CA GLN A 273 8.28 8.81 -7.15
C GLN A 273 6.95 8.92 -6.39
N MET A 274 6.38 10.12 -6.42
CA MET A 274 5.04 10.44 -5.91
C MET A 274 4.17 10.91 -7.06
N MET A 275 2.91 10.50 -7.08
CA MET A 275 1.89 11.02 -7.99
C MET A 275 0.59 11.30 -7.25
N PHE A 276 -0.20 12.27 -7.70
CA PHE A 276 -1.58 12.46 -7.30
C PHE A 276 -2.54 11.74 -8.25
N TYR A 277 -3.49 11.00 -7.70
CA TYR A 277 -4.46 10.26 -8.49
C TYR A 277 -5.62 11.16 -8.94
N THR A 278 -5.84 11.24 -10.26
CA THR A 278 -6.92 12.04 -10.86
C THR A 278 -7.88 11.20 -11.71
N GLY A 279 -7.58 9.92 -11.88
CA GLY A 279 -8.32 8.97 -12.71
C GLY A 279 -9.75 8.69 -12.23
N ALA A 280 -10.46 7.91 -13.03
CA ALA A 280 -11.82 7.48 -12.74
C ALA A 280 -11.95 5.97 -12.54
N MET A 281 -10.85 5.18 -12.72
CA MET A 281 -10.89 3.74 -12.55
C MET A 281 -10.99 3.35 -11.07
N PHE A 282 -10.20 3.98 -10.20
CA PHE A 282 -10.25 3.69 -8.76
C PHE A 282 -11.50 4.31 -8.13
N PRO A 283 -11.97 3.78 -6.99
CA PRO A 283 -13.09 4.37 -6.26
C PRO A 283 -12.93 5.87 -6.02
N ALA A 284 -14.03 6.60 -5.98
CA ALA A 284 -14.04 8.06 -5.88
C ALA A 284 -13.25 8.60 -4.66
N GLU A 285 -13.15 7.82 -3.59
CA GLU A 285 -12.39 8.17 -2.38
C GLU A 285 -10.87 8.23 -2.57
N TYR A 286 -10.35 7.70 -3.70
CA TYR A 286 -8.93 7.77 -4.05
C TYR A 286 -8.56 9.04 -4.82
N LYS A 287 -9.56 9.77 -5.32
CA LYS A 287 -9.34 10.96 -6.14
C LYS A 287 -8.73 12.09 -5.32
N ASN A 288 -7.66 12.67 -5.86
CA ASN A 288 -6.82 13.71 -5.26
C ASN A 288 -5.91 13.23 -4.12
N ASP A 289 -5.93 11.96 -3.75
CA ASP A 289 -4.91 11.41 -2.86
C ASP A 289 -3.59 11.16 -3.61
N ALA A 290 -2.48 11.16 -2.89
CA ALA A 290 -1.19 10.85 -3.49
C ALA A 290 -0.81 9.38 -3.27
N PHE A 291 0.01 8.85 -4.17
CA PHE A 291 0.65 7.55 -4.05
C PHE A 291 2.16 7.73 -4.10
N VAL A 292 2.87 7.05 -3.22
CA VAL A 292 4.33 7.11 -3.10
C VAL A 292 4.88 5.69 -3.19
N ALA A 293 5.84 5.47 -4.07
CA ALA A 293 6.63 4.24 -4.07
C ALA A 293 7.71 4.33 -3.00
N PHE A 294 7.80 3.35 -2.13
CA PHE A 294 8.86 3.20 -1.14
C PHE A 294 9.81 2.07 -1.56
N ARG A 295 11.08 2.41 -1.76
CA ARG A 295 12.09 1.49 -2.27
C ARG A 295 12.46 0.41 -1.27
N GLY A 296 12.39 0.72 0.02
CA GLY A 296 12.79 -0.15 1.12
C GLY A 296 14.16 0.17 1.68
N SER A 297 14.30 -0.12 2.97
CA SER A 297 15.48 0.17 3.77
C SER A 297 16.65 -0.77 3.46
N TRP A 298 17.85 -0.32 3.82
CA TRP A 298 19.08 -1.09 3.82
C TRP A 298 19.82 -0.98 5.16
N ASN A 299 19.33 -0.11 6.05
CA ASN A 299 19.98 0.31 7.30
C ASN A 299 19.02 0.32 8.48
N ARG A 300 18.00 -0.54 8.48
CA ARG A 300 16.97 -0.63 9.51
C ARG A 300 16.63 -2.09 9.84
N ASN A 301 16.48 -2.38 11.13
CA ASN A 301 15.96 -3.67 11.60
C ASN A 301 14.79 -3.44 12.60
N PRO A 302 13.57 -3.99 12.33
CA PRO A 302 13.20 -4.72 11.11
C PRO A 302 13.10 -3.81 9.88
N PRO A 303 13.24 -4.36 8.66
CA PRO A 303 13.17 -3.59 7.42
C PRO A 303 11.85 -2.84 7.25
N SER A 304 11.86 -1.72 6.51
CA SER A 304 10.69 -0.88 6.22
C SER A 304 10.63 -0.50 4.74
N GLY A 305 9.45 -0.03 4.28
CA GLY A 305 9.20 0.28 2.88
C GLY A 305 8.90 -0.99 2.06
N TYR A 306 9.40 -1.08 0.81
CA TYR A 306 9.09 -2.14 -0.15
C TYR A 306 7.60 -2.19 -0.49
N GLU A 307 6.98 -1.02 -0.70
CA GLU A 307 5.53 -0.91 -0.87
C GLU A 307 5.14 0.38 -1.60
N VAL A 308 3.91 0.45 -2.10
CA VAL A 308 3.28 1.71 -2.47
C VAL A 308 2.30 2.10 -1.39
N VAL A 309 2.40 3.34 -0.95
CA VAL A 309 1.57 3.90 0.13
C VAL A 309 0.68 5.00 -0.43
N ARG A 310 -0.58 5.03 0.00
CA ARG A 310 -1.53 6.09 -0.24
C ARG A 310 -1.39 7.17 0.82
N VAL A 311 -1.21 8.40 0.42
CA VAL A 311 -1.33 9.57 1.30
C VAL A 311 -2.74 10.12 1.15
N ARG A 312 -3.54 10.05 2.20
CA ARG A 312 -4.89 10.60 2.20
C ARG A 312 -4.89 12.10 2.42
N PHE A 313 -5.69 12.78 1.63
CA PHE A 313 -5.92 14.21 1.74
C PHE A 313 -7.38 14.51 2.09
N ASP A 314 -7.62 15.55 2.86
CA ASP A 314 -8.96 16.07 3.07
C ASP A 314 -9.41 16.97 1.89
N LYS A 315 -10.65 17.44 1.94
CA LYS A 315 -11.23 18.31 0.89
C LYS A 315 -10.52 19.66 0.76
N SER A 316 -9.77 20.10 1.78
CA SER A 316 -8.96 21.33 1.75
C SER A 316 -7.57 21.10 1.16
N GLY A 317 -7.24 19.86 0.81
CA GLY A 317 -5.93 19.46 0.34
C GLY A 317 -4.89 19.36 1.45
N LYS A 318 -5.30 19.17 2.71
CA LYS A 318 -4.40 18.90 3.83
C LYS A 318 -4.13 17.39 3.91
N PRO A 319 -2.87 16.93 3.98
CA PRO A 319 -2.57 15.52 4.16
C PRO A 319 -2.99 15.08 5.58
N MET A 320 -3.61 13.89 5.65
CA MET A 320 -4.22 13.38 6.87
C MET A 320 -3.44 12.20 7.47
N LYS A 321 -3.03 11.26 6.64
CA LYS A 321 -2.32 10.04 7.05
C LYS A 321 -1.78 9.27 5.85
N PHE A 322 -0.84 8.37 6.16
CA PHE A 322 -0.42 7.32 5.23
C PHE A 322 -1.27 6.06 5.44
N GLU A 323 -1.61 5.39 4.34
CA GLU A 323 -2.31 4.09 4.34
C GLU A 323 -1.57 3.12 3.41
N PRO A 324 -1.30 1.86 3.82
CA PRO A 324 -0.76 0.85 2.91
C PRO A 324 -1.69 0.67 1.71
N PHE A 325 -1.13 0.60 0.50
CA PHE A 325 -1.90 0.38 -0.72
C PHE A 325 -1.49 -0.90 -1.45
N LEU A 326 -0.21 -1.03 -1.83
CA LEU A 326 0.32 -2.22 -2.46
C LEU A 326 1.54 -2.69 -1.65
N SER A 327 1.44 -3.85 -1.02
CA SER A 327 2.47 -4.39 -0.14
C SER A 327 2.65 -5.90 -0.33
N GLY A 328 3.63 -6.49 0.38
CA GLY A 328 3.95 -7.91 0.30
C GLY A 328 5.19 -8.20 -0.54
N PHE A 329 5.93 -7.20 -0.98
CA PHE A 329 7.24 -7.36 -1.62
C PHE A 329 8.34 -7.74 -0.63
N LEU A 330 8.21 -7.33 0.63
CA LEU A 330 9.02 -7.80 1.75
C LEU A 330 8.39 -9.06 2.35
N ILE A 331 9.16 -10.14 2.47
CA ILE A 331 8.74 -11.44 2.99
C ILE A 331 9.54 -11.72 4.25
N LYS A 332 8.86 -11.72 5.40
CA LYS A 332 9.47 -12.08 6.69
C LYS A 332 9.94 -13.51 6.67
N GLY A 333 11.20 -13.74 7.10
CA GLY A 333 11.82 -15.06 7.08
C GLY A 333 11.95 -15.64 5.67
N GLY A 334 11.98 -14.82 4.62
CA GLY A 334 11.96 -15.28 3.22
C GLY A 334 13.32 -15.68 2.64
N ALA A 335 14.40 -15.37 3.32
CA ALA A 335 15.74 -15.76 2.95
C ALA A 335 16.05 -17.21 3.38
N ALA A 336 17.06 -17.81 2.77
CA ALA A 336 17.43 -19.21 3.04
C ALA A 336 17.95 -19.45 4.48
N ASP A 337 18.48 -18.42 5.12
CA ASP A 337 18.94 -18.40 6.52
C ASP A 337 17.86 -18.06 7.54
N GLY A 338 16.65 -17.75 7.07
CA GLY A 338 15.51 -17.37 7.89
C GLY A 338 15.38 -15.87 8.15
N ASP A 339 16.25 -15.05 7.60
CA ASP A 339 16.14 -13.60 7.63
C ASP A 339 15.07 -13.07 6.66
N ASP A 340 14.72 -11.78 6.77
CA ASP A 340 13.78 -11.14 5.87
C ASP A 340 14.38 -11.03 4.46
N ALA A 341 13.54 -11.19 3.44
CA ALA A 341 13.92 -11.06 2.04
C ALA A 341 12.92 -10.18 1.28
N HIS A 342 13.36 -9.58 0.18
CA HIS A 342 12.47 -8.84 -0.72
C HIS A 342 12.58 -9.38 -2.15
N PHE A 343 11.50 -9.25 -2.91
CA PHE A 343 11.52 -9.60 -4.34
C PHE A 343 11.22 -8.41 -5.25
N ALA A 344 11.22 -7.18 -4.74
CA ALA A 344 11.15 -5.96 -5.52
C ALA A 344 11.67 -4.77 -4.73
N ARG A 345 12.21 -3.77 -5.44
CA ARG A 345 12.50 -2.44 -4.91
C ARG A 345 11.82 -1.41 -5.80
N LEU A 346 10.75 -0.81 -5.29
CA LEU A 346 9.87 0.07 -6.07
C LEU A 346 10.51 1.45 -6.28
N ALA A 347 10.31 2.02 -7.47
CA ALA A 347 10.89 3.30 -7.83
C ALA A 347 9.87 4.29 -8.41
N GLY A 348 9.13 3.92 -9.43
CA GLY A 348 8.20 4.78 -10.14
C GLY A 348 6.74 4.46 -9.87
N VAL A 349 5.90 5.49 -9.88
CA VAL A 349 4.44 5.38 -9.89
C VAL A 349 3.87 6.38 -10.89
N ALA A 350 2.97 5.93 -11.77
CA ALA A 350 2.30 6.82 -12.73
C ALA A 350 0.88 6.33 -13.02
N GLN A 351 -0.03 7.25 -13.35
CA GLN A 351 -1.39 6.94 -13.75
C GLN A 351 -1.48 6.83 -15.27
N LEU A 352 -2.03 5.72 -15.76
CA LEU A 352 -2.39 5.57 -17.16
C LEU A 352 -3.68 6.34 -17.50
N ARG A 353 -3.91 6.55 -18.79
CA ARG A 353 -5.08 7.29 -19.29
C ARG A 353 -6.42 6.66 -18.88
N ASP A 354 -6.50 5.35 -18.78
CA ASP A 354 -7.68 4.63 -18.32
C ASP A 354 -7.92 4.71 -16.81
N GLY A 355 -7.00 5.32 -16.06
CA GLY A 355 -7.04 5.46 -14.61
C GLY A 355 -6.38 4.30 -13.87
N SER A 356 -5.81 3.31 -14.52
CA SER A 356 -4.96 2.32 -13.87
C SER A 356 -3.62 2.94 -13.45
N MET A 357 -2.89 2.28 -12.54
CA MET A 357 -1.61 2.76 -12.04
C MET A 357 -0.48 1.81 -12.45
N LEU A 358 0.61 2.38 -12.93
CA LEU A 358 1.86 1.66 -13.15
C LEU A 358 2.78 1.81 -11.93
N VAL A 359 3.55 0.76 -11.64
CA VAL A 359 4.56 0.72 -10.59
C VAL A 359 5.81 0.07 -11.14
N SER A 360 6.96 0.74 -11.10
CA SER A 360 8.24 0.17 -11.55
C SER A 360 9.02 -0.49 -10.40
N ASP A 361 9.62 -1.63 -10.70
CA ASP A 361 10.55 -2.39 -9.86
C ASP A 361 11.90 -2.47 -10.57
N ASP A 362 12.88 -1.72 -10.09
CA ASP A 362 14.20 -1.60 -10.74
C ASP A 362 15.15 -2.77 -10.40
N THR A 363 14.76 -3.64 -9.48
CA THR A 363 15.55 -4.84 -9.13
C THR A 363 15.28 -5.98 -10.11
N ASN A 364 14.03 -6.18 -10.51
CA ASN A 364 13.65 -7.30 -11.37
C ASN A 364 13.25 -6.89 -12.79
N ASN A 365 13.47 -5.63 -13.18
CA ASN A 365 13.17 -5.15 -14.52
C ASN A 365 11.66 -5.23 -14.88
N ILE A 366 10.78 -5.10 -13.91
CA ILE A 366 9.33 -5.25 -14.10
C ILE A 366 8.62 -3.90 -13.91
N ILE A 367 7.66 -3.63 -14.77
CA ILE A 367 6.64 -2.62 -14.54
C ILE A 367 5.33 -3.34 -14.33
N TYR A 368 4.73 -3.16 -13.16
CA TYR A 368 3.42 -3.69 -12.81
C TYR A 368 2.33 -2.70 -13.20
N ARG A 369 1.15 -3.23 -13.52
CA ARG A 369 -0.09 -2.44 -13.68
C ARG A 369 -1.09 -2.84 -12.61
N VAL A 370 -1.59 -1.84 -11.89
CA VAL A 370 -2.64 -1.98 -10.89
C VAL A 370 -3.95 -1.45 -11.48
N THR A 371 -4.96 -2.29 -11.50
CA THR A 371 -6.31 -1.97 -11.99
C THR A 371 -7.33 -2.11 -10.86
N TYR A 372 -8.49 -1.49 -11.03
CA TYR A 372 -9.63 -1.67 -10.15
C TYR A 372 -10.83 -2.15 -10.96
N ASN A 373 -11.48 -3.19 -10.48
CA ASN A 373 -12.72 -3.68 -11.07
C ASN A 373 -13.75 -3.90 -9.96
N SER A 374 -14.75 -3.05 -9.92
CA SER A 374 -15.85 -3.17 -8.94
C SER A 374 -16.67 -4.46 -9.08
N LYS A 375 -16.51 -5.18 -10.20
CA LYS A 375 -17.16 -6.47 -10.46
C LYS A 375 -16.29 -7.66 -10.08
N THR A 376 -15.00 -7.46 -9.76
CA THR A 376 -14.20 -8.53 -9.18
C THR A 376 -14.69 -8.79 -7.77
N GLU A 377 -14.96 -10.03 -7.48
CA GLU A 377 -15.11 -10.46 -6.09
C GLU A 377 -13.95 -9.91 -5.27
N PRO A 378 -14.19 -9.45 -4.04
CA PRO A 378 -13.11 -9.04 -3.14
C PRO A 378 -12.03 -10.13 -3.10
N PRO A 379 -10.75 -9.78 -2.82
CA PRO A 379 -9.66 -10.74 -2.81
C PRO A 379 -10.10 -11.96 -2.00
N ILE A 380 -9.91 -13.13 -2.61
CA ILE A 380 -10.27 -14.42 -1.98
C ILE A 380 -9.66 -14.37 -0.58
N MET A 381 -10.53 -14.17 0.41
CA MET A 381 -10.17 -14.30 1.79
C MET A 381 -9.72 -15.72 2.01
N SER A 382 -8.83 -15.95 2.95
CA SER A 382 -8.41 -17.30 3.26
C SER A 382 -9.66 -18.15 3.47
N ARG A 383 -9.86 -19.13 2.64
CA ARG A 383 -10.91 -20.15 2.82
C ARG A 383 -10.30 -21.47 3.27
N GLU A 384 -9.01 -21.43 3.60
CA GLU A 384 -8.30 -22.62 4.04
C GLU A 384 -8.93 -23.16 5.32
N ASN A 385 -9.27 -24.43 5.27
CA ASN A 385 -9.77 -25.21 6.41
C ASN A 385 -11.14 -24.80 6.99
N ILE A 386 -11.92 -23.91 6.31
CA ILE A 386 -13.32 -23.72 6.74
C ILE A 386 -14.13 -25.01 6.56
N ALA A 387 -15.10 -25.22 7.42
CA ALA A 387 -15.88 -26.47 7.45
C ALA A 387 -16.48 -26.83 6.08
N MET A 388 -17.00 -25.85 5.33
CA MET A 388 -17.62 -26.08 4.01
C MET A 388 -16.71 -26.75 2.97
N LEU A 389 -15.38 -26.64 3.10
CA LEU A 389 -14.40 -27.16 2.14
C LEU A 389 -13.73 -28.48 2.60
N LEU A 390 -14.05 -28.94 3.80
CA LEU A 390 -13.41 -30.12 4.36
C LEU A 390 -14.04 -31.45 3.82
N PRO A 391 -13.29 -32.56 3.80
CA PRO A 391 -13.80 -33.87 3.41
C PRO A 391 -15.00 -34.34 4.26
N GLU A 392 -15.05 -33.95 5.53
CA GLU A 392 -16.12 -34.27 6.48
C GLU A 392 -17.47 -33.68 6.06
N THR A 393 -17.47 -32.60 5.30
CA THR A 393 -18.66 -31.99 4.72
C THR A 393 -18.76 -32.18 3.22
N ALA A 394 -18.00 -33.12 2.67
CA ALA A 394 -18.11 -33.52 1.26
C ALA A 394 -19.52 -34.05 0.97
N GLY A 395 -20.11 -33.59 -0.13
CA GLY A 395 -21.51 -33.89 -0.49
C GLY A 395 -22.37 -32.63 -0.49
N GLY A 396 -23.68 -32.78 -0.50
CA GLY A 396 -24.62 -31.68 -0.47
C GLY A 396 -24.76 -30.93 -1.79
N ALA A 397 -25.45 -31.51 -2.75
CA ALA A 397 -25.73 -30.87 -4.03
C ALA A 397 -26.73 -29.70 -3.93
N ALA A 398 -27.52 -29.63 -2.83
CA ALA A 398 -28.48 -28.57 -2.65
C ALA A 398 -27.80 -27.28 -2.16
N THR A 399 -28.11 -26.13 -2.81
CA THR A 399 -27.60 -24.81 -2.41
C THR A 399 -28.57 -24.15 -1.46
N ILE A 400 -28.12 -23.91 -0.23
CA ILE A 400 -28.85 -23.14 0.79
C ILE A 400 -28.51 -21.65 0.60
N LYS A 401 -29.50 -20.81 0.47
CA LYS A 401 -29.31 -19.35 0.43
C LYS A 401 -29.36 -18.82 1.86
N VAL A 402 -28.25 -18.24 2.32
CA VAL A 402 -28.12 -17.62 3.65
C VAL A 402 -28.12 -16.10 3.50
N LYS A 403 -28.89 -15.41 4.32
CA LYS A 403 -29.00 -13.95 4.35
C LYS A 403 -29.01 -13.43 5.79
N SER A 404 -28.67 -12.15 5.94
CA SER A 404 -28.82 -11.40 7.20
C SER A 404 -29.37 -10.00 6.89
N SER A 405 -30.20 -9.47 7.78
CA SER A 405 -30.59 -8.06 7.75
C SER A 405 -29.50 -7.14 8.33
N ALA A 406 -28.52 -7.73 9.02
CA ALA A 406 -27.44 -7.01 9.68
C ALA A 406 -26.33 -6.56 8.71
N PHE A 407 -26.03 -7.40 7.68
CA PHE A 407 -25.02 -7.14 6.66
C PHE A 407 -25.29 -7.98 5.40
N SER A 408 -24.79 -7.52 4.26
CA SER A 408 -24.82 -8.26 2.99
C SER A 408 -23.54 -9.09 2.83
N ASN A 409 -23.54 -10.05 1.88
CA ASN A 409 -22.34 -10.85 1.61
C ASN A 409 -21.14 -9.95 1.30
N MET A 410 -20.01 -10.23 1.94
CA MET A 410 -18.75 -9.49 1.82
C MET A 410 -18.81 -8.04 2.29
N SER A 411 -19.86 -7.62 3.01
CA SER A 411 -19.95 -6.28 3.58
C SER A 411 -19.58 -6.25 5.07
N VAL A 412 -19.36 -5.04 5.59
CA VAL A 412 -18.90 -4.81 6.96
C VAL A 412 -19.96 -5.23 7.98
N ILE A 413 -19.57 -6.07 8.94
CA ILE A 413 -20.35 -6.38 10.14
C ILE A 413 -20.33 -5.16 11.06
N LYS A 414 -21.50 -4.73 11.56
CA LYS A 414 -21.59 -3.57 12.47
C LYS A 414 -20.94 -3.87 13.81
N ASP A 415 -20.38 -2.84 14.44
CA ASP A 415 -19.65 -2.92 15.71
C ASP A 415 -20.39 -3.67 16.82
N LYS A 416 -21.71 -3.48 16.96
CA LYS A 416 -22.53 -4.15 18.02
C LYS A 416 -22.42 -5.67 17.99
N PHE A 417 -22.12 -6.27 16.83
CA PHE A 417 -21.97 -7.72 16.69
C PHE A 417 -20.57 -8.22 17.04
N SER A 418 -19.61 -7.32 17.25
CA SER A 418 -18.23 -7.70 17.57
C SER A 418 -18.03 -7.89 19.09
N ALA A 419 -17.06 -8.72 19.46
CA ALA A 419 -16.69 -8.93 20.84
C ALA A 419 -16.03 -7.70 21.51
N TYR A 420 -15.73 -6.67 20.75
CA TYR A 420 -15.28 -5.37 21.28
C TYR A 420 -16.44 -4.53 21.82
N PHE A 421 -17.69 -4.81 21.41
CA PHE A 421 -18.88 -4.03 21.77
C PHE A 421 -19.92 -4.91 22.48
N ASP A 422 -21.13 -5.06 21.94
CA ASP A 422 -22.22 -5.75 22.63
C ASP A 422 -22.12 -7.27 22.54
N ASP A 423 -21.37 -7.79 21.56
CA ASP A 423 -21.11 -9.22 21.37
C ASP A 423 -22.41 -10.03 21.21
N VAL A 424 -23.38 -9.47 20.50
CA VAL A 424 -24.66 -10.09 20.19
C VAL A 424 -24.63 -10.74 18.81
N SER A 425 -25.29 -11.88 18.63
CA SER A 425 -25.36 -12.54 17.33
C SER A 425 -26.24 -11.77 16.35
N PRO A 426 -25.85 -11.65 15.06
CA PRO A 426 -26.72 -11.11 14.02
C PRO A 426 -27.95 -12.03 13.79
N GLN A 427 -29.01 -11.46 13.22
CA GLN A 427 -30.14 -12.20 12.69
C GLN A 427 -29.74 -12.91 11.39
N PHE A 428 -30.21 -14.14 11.19
CA PHE A 428 -30.02 -14.91 9.96
C PHE A 428 -31.33 -15.47 9.42
N GLU A 429 -31.40 -15.59 8.11
CA GLU A 429 -32.47 -16.27 7.37
C GLU A 429 -31.85 -17.23 6.35
N TRP A 430 -32.51 -18.36 6.10
CA TRP A 430 -32.10 -19.32 5.08
C TRP A 430 -33.28 -19.90 4.32
N SER A 431 -33.00 -20.30 3.07
CA SER A 431 -33.97 -20.90 2.17
C SER A 431 -33.28 -21.93 1.27
N GLY A 432 -34.05 -22.78 0.62
CA GLY A 432 -33.52 -23.84 -0.23
C GLY A 432 -33.07 -25.08 0.57
N ILE A 433 -33.63 -25.29 1.75
CA ILE A 433 -33.39 -26.49 2.55
C ILE A 433 -33.98 -27.73 1.79
N PRO A 434 -33.17 -28.76 1.51
CA PRO A 434 -33.64 -29.96 0.81
C PRO A 434 -34.67 -30.72 1.63
N ALA A 435 -35.64 -31.33 0.94
CA ALA A 435 -36.77 -32.04 1.58
C ALA A 435 -36.36 -33.23 2.47
N GLY A 436 -35.16 -33.81 2.25
CA GLY A 436 -34.61 -34.89 3.08
C GLY A 436 -33.92 -34.43 4.36
N ALA A 437 -33.86 -33.12 4.64
CA ALA A 437 -33.19 -32.62 5.83
C ALA A 437 -33.93 -33.02 7.11
N LYS A 438 -33.19 -33.58 8.08
CA LYS A 438 -33.64 -33.87 9.43
C LYS A 438 -33.12 -32.92 10.46
N SER A 439 -31.98 -32.28 10.19
CA SER A 439 -31.42 -31.21 11.01
C SER A 439 -30.62 -30.21 10.19
N LEU A 440 -30.38 -29.02 10.76
CA LEU A 440 -29.43 -28.04 10.23
C LEU A 440 -28.31 -27.80 11.24
N VAL A 441 -27.16 -27.38 10.71
CA VAL A 441 -25.99 -26.91 11.47
C VAL A 441 -25.65 -25.52 11.01
N LEU A 442 -25.34 -24.60 11.94
CA LEU A 442 -24.73 -23.29 11.68
C LEU A 442 -23.32 -23.28 12.25
N MET A 443 -22.35 -22.86 11.44
CA MET A 443 -20.95 -22.66 11.86
C MET A 443 -20.47 -21.26 11.46
N MET A 444 -19.88 -20.51 12.40
CA MET A 444 -19.18 -19.25 12.12
C MET A 444 -17.69 -19.44 12.37
N GLU A 445 -16.91 -19.22 11.33
CA GLU A 445 -15.44 -19.42 11.35
C GLU A 445 -14.70 -18.21 10.78
N ASP A 446 -13.51 -17.94 11.35
CA ASP A 446 -12.56 -16.93 10.88
C ASP A 446 -11.27 -17.63 10.42
N PRO A 447 -11.11 -17.85 9.11
CA PRO A 447 -9.89 -18.45 8.54
C PRO A 447 -8.72 -17.46 8.43
N ASP A 448 -8.96 -16.16 8.66
CA ASP A 448 -7.92 -15.13 8.62
C ASP A 448 -7.17 -15.00 9.96
N SER A 449 -7.69 -15.61 11.03
CA SER A 449 -7.05 -15.59 12.35
C SER A 449 -5.75 -16.40 12.38
N ALA A 450 -4.92 -16.15 13.41
CA ALA A 450 -3.68 -16.92 13.62
C ALA A 450 -3.91 -18.43 13.87
N LEU A 451 -5.09 -18.81 14.37
CA LEU A 451 -5.48 -20.19 14.71
C LEU A 451 -6.33 -20.87 13.60
N LYS A 452 -6.09 -20.63 12.40
CA LYS A 452 -6.79 -21.03 11.14
C LYS A 452 -7.48 -22.39 11.11
N PRO A 453 -8.83 -22.44 11.11
CA PRO A 453 -9.76 -21.35 11.36
C PRO A 453 -10.09 -21.20 12.85
N THR A 454 -10.40 -19.98 13.29
CA THR A 454 -10.98 -19.77 14.62
C THR A 454 -12.48 -20.02 14.59
N THR A 455 -12.98 -20.84 15.52
CA THR A 455 -14.40 -21.12 15.66
C THR A 455 -15.06 -20.07 16.54
N HIS A 456 -15.99 -19.32 15.98
CA HIS A 456 -16.70 -18.23 16.65
C HIS A 456 -18.08 -18.65 17.17
N TRP A 457 -18.76 -19.55 16.46
CA TRP A 457 -20.10 -20.04 16.85
C TRP A 457 -20.40 -21.35 16.14
N ILE A 458 -20.95 -22.33 16.87
CA ILE A 458 -21.45 -23.57 16.30
C ILE A 458 -22.77 -23.95 16.96
N VAL A 459 -23.75 -24.31 16.11
CA VAL A 459 -25.09 -24.74 16.54
C VAL A 459 -25.47 -25.96 15.75
N ALA A 460 -25.82 -27.02 16.43
CA ALA A 460 -26.26 -28.28 15.83
C ALA A 460 -27.74 -28.58 16.11
N ASN A 461 -28.33 -29.47 15.33
CA ASN A 461 -29.70 -29.96 15.49
C ASN A 461 -30.77 -28.84 15.44
N ILE A 462 -30.53 -27.79 14.64
CA ILE A 462 -31.55 -26.79 14.33
C ILE A 462 -32.66 -27.52 13.52
N SER A 463 -33.92 -27.29 13.88
CA SER A 463 -35.05 -27.88 13.12
C SER A 463 -35.04 -27.43 11.66
N PRO A 464 -35.22 -28.31 10.67
CA PRO A 464 -35.32 -27.92 9.26
C PRO A 464 -36.52 -27.01 8.96
N ASP A 465 -37.51 -26.95 9.85
CA ASP A 465 -38.67 -26.03 9.75
C ASP A 465 -38.34 -24.63 10.20
N MET A 466 -37.27 -24.46 10.98
CA MET A 466 -36.77 -23.13 11.38
C MET A 466 -36.10 -22.46 10.18
N ARG A 467 -36.62 -21.32 9.74
CA ARG A 467 -36.13 -20.56 8.57
C ARG A 467 -35.27 -19.37 8.94
N SER A 468 -35.14 -19.08 10.23
CA SER A 468 -34.37 -17.92 10.73
C SER A 468 -33.88 -18.14 12.16
N LEU A 469 -32.81 -17.42 12.52
CA LEU A 469 -32.41 -17.18 13.89
C LEU A 469 -32.57 -15.69 14.19
N PRO A 470 -33.10 -15.31 15.35
CA PRO A 470 -33.23 -13.91 15.72
C PRO A 470 -31.86 -13.28 16.03
N GLU A 471 -31.80 -11.97 16.09
CA GLU A 471 -30.68 -11.25 16.69
C GLU A 471 -30.59 -11.58 18.18
N ASN A 472 -29.37 -11.62 18.73
CA ASN A 472 -29.08 -11.84 20.14
C ASN A 472 -29.60 -13.19 20.67
N VAL A 473 -29.22 -14.27 20.00
CA VAL A 473 -29.42 -15.63 20.50
C VAL A 473 -28.73 -15.81 21.85
N ALA A 474 -29.44 -16.36 22.82
CA ALA A 474 -28.90 -16.62 24.17
C ALA A 474 -27.66 -17.53 24.11
N LYS A 475 -26.61 -17.20 24.86
CA LYS A 475 -25.35 -17.95 24.92
C LYS A 475 -25.44 -19.12 25.92
N THR A 476 -26.36 -20.03 25.69
CA THR A 476 -26.65 -21.23 26.50
C THR A 476 -26.37 -22.49 25.69
N GLU A 477 -26.14 -23.61 26.33
CA GLU A 477 -25.92 -24.87 25.63
C GLU A 477 -27.12 -25.30 24.79
N MET A 478 -28.33 -25.04 25.28
CA MET A 478 -29.56 -25.43 24.60
C MET A 478 -30.32 -24.22 24.06
N MET A 479 -30.85 -24.35 22.85
CA MET A 479 -31.72 -23.39 22.18
C MET A 479 -32.93 -24.16 21.63
N GLY A 480 -33.92 -24.44 22.49
CA GLY A 480 -35.01 -25.38 22.20
C GLY A 480 -34.44 -26.80 22.01
N SER A 481 -34.65 -27.39 20.84
CA SER A 481 -34.07 -28.71 20.45
C SER A 481 -32.64 -28.60 19.90
N ALA A 482 -32.18 -27.40 19.53
CA ALA A 482 -30.84 -27.17 19.01
C ALA A 482 -29.83 -27.04 20.16
N MET A 483 -28.59 -27.43 19.89
CA MET A 483 -27.48 -27.41 20.82
C MET A 483 -26.39 -26.44 20.33
N GLN A 484 -25.87 -25.62 21.22
CA GLN A 484 -24.72 -24.77 20.95
C GLN A 484 -23.44 -25.40 21.53
N GLY A 485 -22.44 -25.60 20.68
CA GLY A 485 -21.14 -26.09 21.11
C GLY A 485 -20.21 -24.96 21.54
N THR A 486 -18.99 -25.31 21.88
CA THR A 486 -17.99 -24.36 22.39
C THR A 486 -17.32 -23.56 21.29
N ASN A 487 -17.27 -22.24 21.47
CA ASN A 487 -16.46 -21.32 20.67
C ASN A 487 -14.99 -21.34 21.12
N ILE A 488 -14.15 -20.46 20.52
CA ILE A 488 -12.71 -20.36 20.82
C ILE A 488 -12.41 -20.09 22.31
N ASN A 489 -13.34 -19.50 23.06
CA ASN A 489 -13.18 -19.25 24.50
C ASN A 489 -13.64 -20.43 25.38
N GLY A 490 -13.98 -21.58 24.79
CA GLY A 490 -14.49 -22.75 25.51
C GLY A 490 -15.90 -22.56 26.09
N LYS A 491 -16.67 -21.59 25.60
CA LYS A 491 -18.02 -21.29 26.06
C LYS A 491 -19.06 -21.54 24.97
N PRO A 492 -20.30 -21.94 25.32
CA PRO A 492 -21.35 -22.10 24.33
C PRO A 492 -21.80 -20.73 23.79
N GLY A 493 -22.30 -20.75 22.53
CA GLY A 493 -22.90 -19.61 21.90
C GLY A 493 -21.95 -18.72 21.10
N TYR A 494 -22.52 -17.63 20.62
CA TYR A 494 -21.84 -16.67 19.75
C TYR A 494 -20.70 -15.93 20.47
N PHE A 495 -19.56 -15.87 19.80
CA PHE A 495 -18.46 -14.94 20.11
C PHE A 495 -18.18 -14.10 18.87
N GLY A 496 -18.37 -12.81 18.96
CA GLY A 496 -18.30 -11.90 17.83
C GLY A 496 -16.90 -11.73 17.25
N PRO A 497 -16.81 -11.10 16.08
CA PRO A 497 -15.53 -10.71 15.47
C PRO A 497 -14.60 -10.03 16.48
N ARG A 498 -13.32 -10.48 16.50
CA ARG A 498 -12.30 -9.89 17.38
C ARG A 498 -10.91 -9.94 16.76
N PRO A 499 -10.72 -9.37 15.53
CA PRO A 499 -9.41 -9.33 14.92
C PRO A 499 -8.46 -8.43 15.70
N PRO A 500 -7.14 -8.72 15.78
CA PRO A 500 -6.17 -7.87 16.44
C PRO A 500 -6.13 -6.44 15.89
N ALA A 501 -5.64 -5.50 16.69
CA ALA A 501 -5.43 -4.13 16.22
C ALA A 501 -4.34 -4.11 15.15
N GLY A 502 -4.62 -3.43 14.02
CA GLY A 502 -3.69 -3.32 12.90
C GLY A 502 -3.79 -4.44 11.87
N ASP A 503 -4.54 -5.52 12.15
CA ASP A 503 -4.79 -6.54 11.13
C ASP A 503 -5.69 -6.00 10.02
N LYS A 504 -5.56 -6.61 8.82
CA LYS A 504 -6.51 -6.41 7.73
C LYS A 504 -7.93 -6.81 8.17
N PRO A 505 -8.99 -6.44 7.43
CA PRO A 505 -10.31 -6.98 7.69
C PRO A 505 -10.30 -8.52 7.60
N HIS A 506 -10.86 -9.18 8.62
CA HIS A 506 -11.08 -10.62 8.62
C HIS A 506 -12.45 -10.96 8.05
N GLY A 507 -12.57 -12.10 7.38
CA GLY A 507 -13.81 -12.67 6.90
C GLY A 507 -14.39 -13.68 7.89
N TYR A 508 -15.60 -13.40 8.25
CA TYR A 508 -16.37 -14.28 9.14
C TYR A 508 -17.37 -15.07 8.31
N HIS A 509 -17.12 -16.36 8.17
CA HIS A 509 -17.85 -17.28 7.33
C HIS A 509 -19.00 -17.91 8.12
N PHE A 510 -20.23 -17.48 7.85
CA PHE A 510 -21.44 -18.09 8.43
C PHE A 510 -21.95 -19.16 7.49
N GLN A 511 -21.71 -20.43 7.84
CA GLN A 511 -21.96 -21.59 7.02
C GLN A 511 -23.16 -22.35 7.56
N VAL A 512 -24.14 -22.68 6.71
CA VAL A 512 -25.32 -23.48 7.06
C VAL A 512 -25.29 -24.79 6.30
N PHE A 513 -25.45 -25.91 7.01
CA PHE A 513 -25.47 -27.24 6.46
C PHE A 513 -26.82 -27.91 6.75
N ALA A 514 -27.40 -28.59 5.78
CA ALA A 514 -28.55 -29.48 5.97
C ALA A 514 -28.06 -30.93 6.03
N LEU A 515 -28.52 -31.66 7.01
CA LEU A 515 -28.16 -33.03 7.27
C LEU A 515 -29.35 -33.97 7.14
N ASP A 516 -29.14 -35.20 6.66
CA ASP A 516 -30.15 -36.27 6.57
C ASP A 516 -30.34 -37.02 7.89
N THR A 517 -29.73 -36.55 8.97
CA THR A 517 -29.79 -37.13 10.30
C THR A 517 -29.87 -36.08 11.40
N MET A 518 -30.22 -36.47 12.61
CA MET A 518 -29.97 -35.73 13.85
C MET A 518 -28.63 -36.19 14.39
N LEU A 519 -27.82 -35.21 14.84
CA LEU A 519 -26.49 -35.49 15.40
C LEU A 519 -26.58 -35.90 16.88
N ASN A 520 -25.86 -36.96 17.27
CA ASN A 520 -25.67 -37.30 18.66
C ASN A 520 -24.35 -36.72 19.17
N LEU A 521 -24.42 -35.57 19.84
CA LEU A 521 -23.27 -34.80 20.30
C LEU A 521 -23.26 -34.70 21.83
N PRO A 522 -22.09 -34.76 22.48
CA PRO A 522 -21.99 -34.51 23.92
C PRO A 522 -22.24 -33.04 24.25
N SER A 523 -22.65 -32.75 25.51
CA SER A 523 -22.66 -31.37 26.01
C SER A 523 -21.27 -30.76 25.87
N GLY A 524 -21.21 -29.49 25.46
CA GLY A 524 -19.94 -28.77 25.24
C GLY A 524 -19.10 -29.28 24.07
N TYR A 525 -19.71 -29.91 23.07
CA TYR A 525 -18.98 -30.38 21.87
C TYR A 525 -18.22 -29.21 21.20
N ASN A 526 -17.08 -29.54 20.62
CA ASN A 526 -16.24 -28.60 19.88
C ASN A 526 -16.40 -28.80 18.35
N ARG A 527 -15.64 -27.99 17.59
CA ARG A 527 -15.60 -28.05 16.13
C ARG A 527 -15.32 -29.44 15.58
N GLN A 528 -14.31 -30.15 16.11
CA GLN A 528 -13.89 -31.42 15.59
C GLN A 528 -14.98 -32.51 15.80
N ALA A 529 -15.54 -32.55 16.99
CA ALA A 529 -16.63 -33.47 17.30
C ALA A 529 -17.87 -33.22 16.38
N LEU A 530 -18.14 -31.94 16.07
CA LEU A 530 -19.21 -31.61 15.14
C LEU A 530 -18.91 -32.08 13.72
N LEU A 531 -17.72 -31.83 13.19
CA LEU A 531 -17.31 -32.25 11.85
C LEU A 531 -17.33 -33.79 11.72
N ASP A 532 -16.81 -34.51 12.71
CA ASP A 532 -16.82 -35.96 12.73
C ASP A 532 -18.24 -36.54 12.67
N ALA A 533 -19.17 -35.90 13.41
CA ALA A 533 -20.58 -36.29 13.41
C ALA A 533 -21.33 -35.93 12.11
N MET A 534 -20.87 -34.89 11.38
CA MET A 534 -21.46 -34.46 10.10
C MET A 534 -21.01 -35.33 8.91
N LYS A 535 -19.94 -36.10 9.06
CA LYS A 535 -19.31 -36.84 7.98
C LYS A 535 -20.26 -37.82 7.32
N GLY A 536 -20.48 -37.63 5.99
CA GLY A 536 -21.35 -38.47 5.18
C GLY A 536 -22.86 -38.14 5.28
N HIS A 537 -23.22 -37.10 6.07
CA HIS A 537 -24.62 -36.72 6.31
C HIS A 537 -25.02 -35.37 5.66
N VAL A 538 -24.10 -34.67 5.03
CA VAL A 538 -24.39 -33.36 4.43
C VAL A 538 -25.11 -33.51 3.09
N ILE A 539 -26.35 -32.99 3.00
CA ILE A 539 -27.18 -33.01 1.81
C ILE A 539 -27.44 -31.65 1.18
N GLY A 540 -27.08 -30.57 1.88
CA GLY A 540 -27.15 -29.19 1.38
C GLY A 540 -26.25 -28.27 2.18
N LYS A 541 -25.75 -27.22 1.54
CA LYS A 541 -24.89 -26.24 2.19
C LYS A 541 -25.01 -24.83 1.59
N GLY A 542 -24.76 -23.81 2.40
CA GLY A 542 -24.76 -22.42 1.99
C GLY A 542 -23.94 -21.55 2.93
N GLU A 543 -23.58 -20.37 2.48
CA GLU A 543 -22.67 -19.48 3.18
C GLU A 543 -23.08 -18.02 3.03
N LEU A 544 -22.81 -17.21 4.06
CA LEU A 544 -22.79 -15.77 4.04
C LEU A 544 -21.52 -15.29 4.72
N VAL A 545 -20.75 -14.42 4.08
CA VAL A 545 -19.49 -13.89 4.64
C VAL A 545 -19.69 -12.44 5.04
N GLY A 546 -19.32 -12.09 6.27
CA GLY A 546 -19.26 -10.71 6.75
C GLY A 546 -17.83 -10.30 7.06
N MET A 547 -17.52 -9.02 6.86
CA MET A 547 -16.19 -8.46 7.06
C MET A 547 -16.13 -7.68 8.36
N TYR A 548 -15.06 -7.85 9.13
CA TYR A 548 -14.82 -6.99 10.29
C TYR A 548 -13.33 -6.67 10.46
N GLN A 549 -13.07 -5.42 10.80
CA GLN A 549 -11.74 -4.94 11.16
C GLN A 549 -11.83 -4.11 12.44
N ARG A 550 -10.91 -4.32 13.37
CA ARG A 550 -10.82 -3.47 14.56
C ARG A 550 -10.35 -2.08 14.16
N ARG A 551 -11.14 -1.07 14.48
CA ARG A 551 -10.76 0.33 14.28
C ARG A 551 -9.70 0.75 15.33
N PRO A 552 -8.78 1.68 14.98
CA PRO A 552 -7.71 2.11 15.89
C PRO A 552 -8.20 2.74 17.21
N ASP A 553 -9.40 3.33 17.19
CA ASP A 553 -10.02 3.98 18.35
C ASP A 553 -10.70 3.00 19.33
N VAL A 554 -10.85 1.75 18.93
CA VAL A 554 -11.50 0.72 19.76
C VAL A 554 -10.50 0.11 20.74
N ARG A 555 -10.70 0.32 22.04
CA ARG A 555 -9.90 -0.28 23.11
C ARG A 555 -10.41 -1.68 23.45
N GLU A 556 -9.52 -2.55 23.94
CA GLU A 556 -9.94 -3.82 24.52
C GLU A 556 -10.81 -3.58 25.78
N LYS A 557 -11.95 -4.28 25.87
CA LYS A 557 -12.66 -4.38 27.14
C LYS A 557 -11.72 -5.11 28.12
N LYS A 558 -11.41 -4.46 29.25
CA LYS A 558 -10.64 -5.05 30.34
C LYS A 558 -11.38 -6.23 30.96
#